data_aa84109c6a3a4550d6df6bc28de47fd1
#
_entry.id   aa84109c6a3a4550d6df6bc28de47fd1
#
_cell.length_a   1.000
_cell.length_b   1.000
_cell.length_c   1.000
_cell.angle_alpha   90.00
_cell.angle_beta   90.00
_cell.angle_gamma   90.00
#
_symmetry.space_group_name_H-M   'P 1'
#
loop_
_entity.id
_entity.type
_entity.pdbx_description
1 polymer ?
#
loop_
_entity_poly.entity_id
_entity_poly.type
_entity_poly.pdbx_seq_one_letter_code
_entity_poly.pdbx_strand_id
1 'polypeptide(L)'
;VKVEVHKSMSVQGELKEMKIVKEKVMLVLGNGERIGLVKQVPDSLKLAQATLIGTKGGLYYEANTDSVPEREEFHRIETAVGGEYFVALSDGTRVWVNSTSEFVYPVQFIGDRRVVQLKGEAYFEVKHDPARPFIVQVRDVETRVLGTAFNVSAYENEESVYTTLLTGKVQVSLMDQKSDIPSMILKP
;
A
#
# COMPACT_ATOMS: atom_id res chain seq x y z
N VAL A 1 -24.35 10.69 12.47
CA VAL A 1 -25.18 10.50 13.66
C VAL A 1 -24.65 11.43 14.72
N LYS A 2 -25.49 12.41 15.10
CA LYS A 2 -25.19 13.39 16.15
C LYS A 2 -25.58 12.76 17.47
N VAL A 3 -24.65 12.61 18.39
CA VAL A 3 -24.94 12.16 19.75
C VAL A 3 -24.89 13.40 20.66
N GLU A 4 -26.05 13.83 21.14
CA GLU A 4 -26.16 14.81 22.23
C GLU A 4 -26.09 14.07 23.56
N VAL A 5 -25.13 14.48 24.42
CA VAL A 5 -25.05 14.00 25.80
C VAL A 5 -25.60 15.10 26.71
N HIS A 6 -26.70 14.82 27.38
CA HIS A 6 -27.25 15.69 28.44
C HIS A 6 -26.39 15.62 29.71
N LYS A 7 -26.05 16.80 30.21
CA LYS A 7 -25.27 17.05 31.40
C LYS A 7 -26.18 16.93 32.65
N SER A 8 -25.83 16.08 33.61
CA SER A 8 -26.28 16.21 34.98
C SER A 8 -25.15 15.96 35.98
N MET A 9 -24.86 16.99 36.72
CA MET A 9 -24.28 17.16 38.06
C MET A 9 -22.99 16.44 38.48
N SER A 10 -22.00 17.30 38.63
CA SER A 10 -20.93 17.42 39.64
C SER A 10 -20.36 16.17 40.31
N VAL A 11 -19.19 15.77 39.85
CA VAL A 11 -18.04 15.37 40.67
C VAL A 11 -16.82 16.02 40.06
N GLN A 12 -16.07 16.81 40.86
CA GLN A 12 -14.79 17.38 40.49
C GLN A 12 -13.78 16.25 40.24
N GLY A 13 -13.47 16.05 39.00
CA GLY A 13 -12.39 15.23 38.48
C GLY A 13 -12.13 15.71 37.06
N GLU A 14 -10.94 16.26 36.83
CA GLU A 14 -10.50 16.68 35.50
C GLU A 14 -10.66 15.51 34.53
N LEU A 15 -11.75 15.49 33.76
CA LEU A 15 -11.86 14.68 32.55
C LEU A 15 -10.92 15.31 31.53
N LYS A 16 -9.69 14.80 31.50
CA LYS A 16 -8.80 15.00 30.37
C LYS A 16 -9.56 14.55 29.13
N GLU A 17 -10.01 15.48 28.30
CA GLU A 17 -10.54 15.15 26.99
C GLU A 17 -9.48 14.34 26.25
N MET A 18 -9.67 13.02 26.19
CA MET A 18 -8.92 12.18 25.30
C MET A 18 -9.33 12.55 23.88
N LYS A 19 -8.60 13.49 23.27
CA LYS A 19 -8.64 13.67 21.82
C LYS A 19 -8.22 12.35 21.21
N ILE A 20 -9.17 11.56 20.73
CA ILE A 20 -8.90 10.40 19.88
C ILE A 20 -8.39 11.00 18.57
N VAL A 21 -7.09 11.19 18.48
CA VAL A 21 -6.43 11.55 17.23
C VAL A 21 -6.41 10.28 16.41
N LYS A 22 -7.38 10.16 15.49
CA LYS A 22 -7.45 9.06 14.56
C LYS A 22 -6.19 9.13 13.67
N GLU A 23 -5.31 8.13 13.78
CA GLU A 23 -4.13 8.04 12.91
C GLU A 23 -4.59 8.03 11.45
N LYS A 24 -3.98 8.90 10.63
CA LYS A 24 -4.34 9.03 9.22
C LYS A 24 -3.73 7.93 8.36
N VAL A 25 -2.67 7.29 8.84
CA VAL A 25 -1.95 6.23 8.13
C VAL A 25 -1.59 5.12 9.11
N MET A 26 -1.96 3.90 8.77
CA MET A 26 -1.70 2.70 9.56
C MET A 26 -0.90 1.70 8.73
N LEU A 27 0.13 1.13 9.33
CA LEU A 27 0.77 -0.11 8.86
C LEU A 27 0.15 -1.29 9.61
N VAL A 28 -0.28 -2.30 8.89
CA VAL A 28 -0.74 -3.57 9.44
C VAL A 28 0.26 -4.64 9.04
N LEU A 29 0.89 -5.27 10.03
CA LEU A 29 1.86 -6.35 9.84
C LEU A 29 1.15 -7.69 9.55
N GLY A 30 1.88 -8.67 9.05
CA GLY A 30 1.35 -10.00 8.74
C GLY A 30 0.75 -10.75 9.94
N ASN A 31 1.17 -10.42 11.16
CA ASN A 31 0.60 -10.95 12.41
C ASN A 31 -0.66 -10.20 12.88
N GLY A 32 -1.10 -9.17 12.15
CA GLY A 32 -2.25 -8.32 12.47
C GLY A 32 -1.94 -7.14 13.40
N GLU A 33 -0.70 -6.96 13.84
CA GLU A 33 -0.28 -5.80 14.62
C GLU A 33 -0.45 -4.53 13.80
N ARG A 34 -0.92 -3.44 14.44
CA ARG A 34 -1.24 -2.15 13.80
C ARG A 34 -0.35 -1.04 14.35
N ILE A 35 0.39 -0.38 13.48
CA ILE A 35 1.35 0.69 13.81
C ILE A 35 0.90 1.99 13.13
N GLY A 36 0.68 3.05 13.91
CA GLY A 36 0.40 4.39 13.38
C GLY A 36 1.66 5.04 12.81
N LEU A 37 1.63 5.40 11.52
CA LEU A 37 2.83 5.89 10.83
C LEU A 37 3.03 7.42 10.89
N VAL A 38 2.10 8.17 11.50
CA VAL A 38 2.21 9.64 11.59
C VAL A 38 2.96 10.07 12.86
N LYS A 39 2.83 9.34 13.95
CA LYS A 39 3.38 9.69 15.26
C LYS A 39 4.48 8.77 15.75
N GLN A 40 4.51 7.54 15.31
CA GLN A 40 5.38 6.49 15.84
C GLN A 40 5.93 5.63 14.70
N VAL A 41 6.62 6.26 13.74
CA VAL A 41 7.43 5.46 12.83
C VAL A 41 8.61 4.97 13.64
N PRO A 42 8.77 3.65 13.85
CA PRO A 42 9.95 3.14 14.53
C PRO A 42 11.19 3.49 13.69
N ASP A 43 12.24 4.03 14.30
CA ASP A 43 13.49 4.30 13.59
C ASP A 43 13.99 3.08 12.84
N SER A 44 13.80 1.90 13.44
CA SER A 44 14.07 0.60 12.83
C SER A 44 13.27 -0.50 13.52
N LEU A 45 12.64 -1.38 12.74
CA LEU A 45 11.97 -2.59 13.22
C LEU A 45 12.48 -3.81 12.44
N LYS A 46 13.16 -4.71 13.13
CA LYS A 46 13.64 -5.95 12.54
C LYS A 46 12.52 -6.98 12.52
N LEU A 47 12.20 -7.47 11.33
CA LEU A 47 11.28 -8.59 11.09
C LEU A 47 12.06 -9.80 10.57
N ALA A 48 11.38 -10.96 10.47
CA ALA A 48 12.01 -12.19 9.98
C ALA A 48 12.52 -12.04 8.53
N GLN A 49 11.78 -11.37 7.66
CA GLN A 49 12.07 -11.27 6.23
C GLN A 49 12.70 -9.93 5.81
N ALA A 50 12.58 -8.88 6.61
CA ALA A 50 13.14 -7.57 6.29
C ALA A 50 13.36 -6.71 7.54
N THR A 51 14.15 -5.67 7.39
CA THR A 51 14.22 -4.55 8.34
C THR A 51 13.39 -3.39 7.80
N LEU A 52 12.46 -2.89 8.61
CA LEU A 52 11.70 -1.68 8.32
C LEU A 52 12.45 -0.49 8.89
N ILE A 53 12.66 0.53 8.08
CA ILE A 53 13.30 1.79 8.48
C ILE A 53 12.31 2.92 8.26
N GLY A 54 11.87 3.53 9.34
CA GLY A 54 11.01 4.70 9.31
C GLY A 54 11.82 5.99 9.22
N THR A 55 11.41 6.89 8.36
CA THR A 55 11.96 8.22 8.21
C THR A 55 10.86 9.28 8.20
N LYS A 56 11.24 10.57 8.26
CA LYS A 56 10.27 11.67 8.05
C LYS A 56 9.63 11.65 6.66
N GLY A 57 10.26 10.95 5.69
CA GLY A 57 9.79 10.86 4.31
C GLY A 57 8.97 9.60 4.01
N GLY A 58 8.91 8.62 4.91
CA GLY A 58 8.17 7.37 4.70
C GLY A 58 8.82 6.14 5.30
N LEU A 59 8.38 4.98 4.83
CA LEU A 59 8.81 3.66 5.28
C LEU A 59 9.65 2.98 4.19
N TYR A 60 10.77 2.39 4.59
CA TYR A 60 11.69 1.68 3.70
C TYR A 60 11.83 0.23 4.16
N TYR A 61 11.77 -0.69 3.21
CA TYR A 61 11.99 -2.11 3.44
C TYR A 61 13.36 -2.52 2.90
N GLU A 62 14.19 -3.06 3.80
CA GLU A 62 15.44 -3.70 3.44
C GLU A 62 15.30 -5.21 3.63
N ALA A 63 15.35 -5.99 2.53
CA ALA A 63 15.25 -7.44 2.59
C ALA A 63 16.40 -8.03 3.39
N ASN A 64 16.11 -9.02 4.24
CA ASN A 64 17.14 -9.83 4.88
C ASN A 64 17.76 -10.76 3.83
N THR A 65 19.06 -10.65 3.62
CA THR A 65 19.78 -11.42 2.58
C THR A 65 20.26 -12.79 3.07
N ASP A 66 20.16 -13.04 4.38
CA ASP A 66 20.74 -14.24 5.01
C ASP A 66 19.96 -15.52 4.69
N SER A 67 18.70 -15.40 4.29
CA SER A 67 17.85 -16.53 3.88
C SER A 67 16.77 -16.09 2.91
N VAL A 68 16.45 -16.94 1.93
CA VAL A 68 15.24 -16.77 1.11
C VAL A 68 14.08 -17.38 1.89
N PRO A 69 13.03 -16.60 2.21
CA PRO A 69 11.88 -17.14 2.95
C PRO A 69 11.12 -18.17 2.10
N GLU A 70 10.55 -19.17 2.76
CA GLU A 70 9.76 -20.23 2.09
C GLU A 70 8.40 -19.71 1.58
N ARG A 71 7.89 -18.64 2.18
CA ARG A 71 6.59 -18.04 1.84
C ARG A 71 6.63 -16.53 2.05
N GLU A 72 5.82 -15.82 1.26
CA GLU A 72 5.63 -14.39 1.41
C GLU A 72 4.85 -14.05 2.68
N GLU A 73 5.33 -13.07 3.43
CA GLU A 73 4.60 -12.40 4.50
C GLU A 73 4.08 -11.07 3.92
N PHE A 74 2.79 -10.78 4.13
CA PHE A 74 2.14 -9.60 3.58
C PHE A 74 1.94 -8.54 4.66
N HIS A 75 2.28 -7.31 4.30
CA HIS A 75 1.94 -6.11 5.05
C HIS A 75 0.91 -5.27 4.28
N ARG A 76 0.27 -4.34 5.00
CA ARG A 76 -0.74 -3.47 4.43
C ARG A 76 -0.59 -2.06 4.97
N ILE A 77 -0.59 -1.06 4.06
CA ILE A 77 -0.76 0.35 4.41
C ILE A 77 -2.22 0.72 4.19
N GLU A 78 -2.84 1.32 5.20
CA GLU A 78 -4.18 1.88 5.15
C GLU A 78 -4.08 3.40 5.35
N THR A 79 -4.63 4.18 4.43
CA THR A 79 -4.72 5.63 4.52
C THR A 79 -6.17 6.06 4.74
N ALA A 80 -6.39 6.96 5.69
CA ALA A 80 -7.69 7.61 5.90
C ALA A 80 -7.82 8.87 5.02
N VAL A 81 -8.96 9.54 5.10
CA VAL A 81 -9.20 10.82 4.42
C VAL A 81 -8.11 11.84 4.79
N GLY A 82 -7.45 12.38 3.78
CA GLY A 82 -6.33 13.32 3.91
C GLY A 82 -5.04 12.69 4.46
N GLY A 83 -4.93 11.36 4.41
CA GLY A 83 -3.68 10.62 4.63
C GLY A 83 -3.04 10.28 3.29
N GLU A 84 -1.73 10.48 3.20
CA GLU A 84 -0.89 10.04 2.08
C GLU A 84 0.38 9.45 2.67
N TYR A 85 0.94 8.43 2.04
CA TYR A 85 2.14 7.81 2.56
C TYR A 85 3.04 7.24 1.50
N PHE A 86 4.35 7.41 1.72
CA PHE A 86 5.39 6.85 0.87
C PHE A 86 5.94 5.56 1.46
N VAL A 87 6.10 4.54 0.62
CA VAL A 87 6.81 3.31 0.97
C VAL A 87 7.77 2.89 -0.14
N ALA A 88 8.99 2.54 0.24
CA ALA A 88 9.95 1.87 -0.62
C ALA A 88 9.95 0.38 -0.30
N LEU A 89 9.59 -0.45 -1.27
CA LEU A 89 9.52 -1.90 -1.15
C LEU A 89 10.92 -2.52 -1.18
N SER A 90 11.02 -3.78 -0.75
CA SER A 90 12.29 -4.51 -0.65
C SER A 90 13.03 -4.72 -1.98
N ASP A 91 12.32 -4.62 -3.11
CA ASP A 91 12.92 -4.67 -4.46
C ASP A 91 13.44 -3.31 -4.95
N GLY A 92 13.21 -2.23 -4.18
CA GLY A 92 13.53 -0.85 -4.50
C GLY A 92 12.43 -0.12 -5.29
N THR A 93 11.26 -0.73 -5.51
CA THR A 93 10.08 -0.07 -6.05
C THR A 93 9.57 0.97 -5.05
N ARG A 94 9.22 2.16 -5.54
CA ARG A 94 8.71 3.27 -4.75
C ARG A 94 7.21 3.45 -4.99
N VAL A 95 6.44 3.59 -3.91
CA VAL A 95 4.98 3.70 -3.98
C VAL A 95 4.51 4.86 -3.11
N TRP A 96 3.68 5.73 -3.67
CA TRP A 96 2.95 6.77 -2.94
C TRP A 96 1.49 6.38 -2.89
N VAL A 97 1.04 5.98 -1.70
CA VAL A 97 -0.34 5.58 -1.43
C VAL A 97 -1.15 6.84 -1.12
N ASN A 98 -2.18 7.11 -1.94
CA ASN A 98 -3.02 8.28 -1.80
C ASN A 98 -4.08 8.10 -0.69
N SER A 99 -4.85 9.13 -0.44
CA SER A 99 -5.93 9.19 0.56
C SER A 99 -6.98 8.09 0.34
N THR A 100 -7.54 7.56 1.43
CA THR A 100 -8.64 6.58 1.40
C THR A 100 -8.30 5.32 0.58
N SER A 101 -7.09 4.81 0.79
CA SER A 101 -6.55 3.69 0.03
C SER A 101 -6.02 2.57 0.93
N GLU A 102 -6.01 1.36 0.39
CA GLU A 102 -5.41 0.17 1.01
C GLU A 102 -4.42 -0.44 0.02
N PHE A 103 -3.17 -0.58 0.45
CA PHE A 103 -2.09 -1.15 -0.35
C PHE A 103 -1.49 -2.35 0.35
N VAL A 104 -1.62 -3.54 -0.24
CA VAL A 104 -1.11 -4.82 0.28
C VAL A 104 0.07 -5.28 -0.56
N TYR A 105 1.17 -5.63 0.09
CA TYR A 105 2.42 -6.02 -0.56
C TYR A 105 3.20 -7.03 0.28
N PRO A 106 3.99 -7.92 -0.33
CA PRO A 106 4.86 -8.80 0.40
C PRO A 106 6.06 -8.06 1.00
N VAL A 107 6.47 -8.44 2.19
CA VAL A 107 7.67 -7.92 2.86
C VAL A 107 8.91 -8.17 1.98
N GLN A 108 8.98 -9.36 1.36
CA GLN A 108 9.97 -9.73 0.37
C GLN A 108 9.30 -10.48 -0.77
N PHE A 109 9.59 -10.09 -2.02
CA PHE A 109 9.08 -10.79 -3.20
C PHE A 109 9.80 -12.10 -3.43
N ILE A 110 9.05 -13.19 -3.58
CA ILE A 110 9.55 -14.53 -3.85
C ILE A 110 9.08 -14.98 -5.24
N GLY A 111 9.93 -15.76 -5.94
CA GLY A 111 9.59 -16.33 -7.24
C GLY A 111 9.78 -15.37 -8.41
N ASP A 112 9.03 -15.63 -9.48
CA ASP A 112 9.20 -15.04 -10.81
C ASP A 112 8.34 -13.80 -11.09
N ARG A 113 7.56 -13.37 -10.12
CA ARG A 113 6.65 -12.20 -10.20
C ARG A 113 6.67 -11.38 -8.93
N ARG A 114 6.37 -10.10 -9.05
CA ARG A 114 6.23 -9.16 -7.93
C ARG A 114 4.76 -8.69 -7.90
N VAL A 115 3.95 -9.29 -7.04
CA VAL A 115 2.50 -9.04 -7.01
C VAL A 115 2.14 -8.21 -5.80
N VAL A 116 1.36 -7.16 -6.03
CA VAL A 116 0.79 -6.28 -5.00
C VAL A 116 -0.70 -6.07 -5.27
N GLN A 117 -1.45 -5.67 -4.25
CA GLN A 117 -2.88 -5.39 -4.36
C GLN A 117 -3.16 -3.96 -3.92
N LEU A 118 -4.11 -3.32 -4.60
CA LEU A 118 -4.51 -1.94 -4.34
C LEU A 118 -6.03 -1.82 -4.31
N LYS A 119 -6.54 -1.06 -3.33
CA LYS A 119 -7.86 -0.44 -3.35
C LYS A 119 -7.66 1.06 -3.16
N GLY A 120 -8.34 1.90 -3.91
CA GLY A 120 -8.13 3.35 -3.94
C GLY A 120 -7.09 3.75 -4.96
N GLU A 121 -6.13 4.60 -4.61
CA GLU A 121 -5.19 5.17 -5.57
C GLU A 121 -3.75 5.12 -5.07
N ALA A 122 -2.83 4.80 -5.97
CA ALA A 122 -1.39 4.88 -5.72
C ALA A 122 -0.61 5.19 -6.99
N TYR A 123 0.49 5.95 -6.81
CA TYR A 123 1.50 6.18 -7.81
C TYR A 123 2.70 5.26 -7.56
N PHE A 124 3.21 4.67 -8.64
CA PHE A 124 4.28 3.67 -8.63
C PHE A 124 5.46 4.14 -9.47
N GLU A 125 6.66 4.03 -8.92
CA GLU A 125 7.92 4.05 -9.67
C GLU A 125 8.58 2.68 -9.51
N VAL A 126 8.32 1.80 -10.45
CA VAL A 126 8.72 0.40 -10.37
C VAL A 126 10.17 0.23 -10.76
N LYS A 127 10.94 -0.44 -9.90
CA LYS A 127 12.33 -0.83 -10.19
C LYS A 127 12.35 -1.75 -11.41
N HIS A 128 13.18 -1.39 -12.39
CA HIS A 128 13.33 -2.17 -13.62
C HIS A 128 13.88 -3.57 -13.33
N ASP A 129 13.08 -4.59 -13.65
CA ASP A 129 13.44 -6.00 -13.57
C ASP A 129 12.62 -6.78 -14.61
N PRO A 130 13.14 -7.01 -15.81
CA PRO A 130 12.42 -7.70 -16.88
C PRO A 130 12.25 -9.20 -16.62
N ALA A 131 13.06 -9.80 -15.73
CA ALA A 131 12.93 -11.21 -15.37
C ALA A 131 11.76 -11.45 -14.41
N ARG A 132 11.40 -10.44 -13.58
CA ARG A 132 10.31 -10.52 -12.61
C ARG A 132 9.35 -9.35 -12.81
N PRO A 133 8.30 -9.51 -13.62
CA PRO A 133 7.29 -8.48 -13.82
C PRO A 133 6.66 -8.03 -12.50
N PHE A 134 6.36 -6.72 -12.42
CA PHE A 134 5.60 -6.15 -11.32
C PHE A 134 4.13 -6.07 -11.71
N ILE A 135 3.24 -6.58 -10.86
CA ILE A 135 1.82 -6.73 -11.13
C ILE A 135 1.03 -6.03 -10.02
N VAL A 136 0.22 -5.05 -10.40
CA VAL A 136 -0.75 -4.43 -9.50
C VAL A 136 -2.12 -5.04 -9.78
N GLN A 137 -2.68 -5.72 -8.78
CA GLN A 137 -4.02 -6.29 -8.83
C GLN A 137 -5.01 -5.34 -8.19
N VAL A 138 -6.07 -5.03 -8.92
CA VAL A 138 -7.14 -4.13 -8.52
C VAL A 138 -8.47 -4.71 -8.98
N ARG A 139 -9.35 -5.10 -8.05
CA ARG A 139 -10.59 -5.80 -8.40
C ARG A 139 -10.32 -7.01 -9.30
N ASP A 140 -10.83 -6.98 -10.52
CA ASP A 140 -10.66 -7.99 -11.58
C ASP A 140 -9.61 -7.61 -12.64
N VAL A 141 -8.87 -6.51 -12.43
CA VAL A 141 -7.87 -5.98 -13.36
C VAL A 141 -6.46 -6.24 -12.86
N GLU A 142 -5.57 -6.68 -13.75
CA GLU A 142 -4.12 -6.72 -13.55
C GLU A 142 -3.43 -5.66 -14.42
N THR A 143 -2.58 -4.85 -13.76
CA THR A 143 -1.67 -3.92 -14.43
C THR A 143 -0.25 -4.45 -14.30
N ARG A 144 0.36 -4.86 -15.42
CA ARG A 144 1.67 -5.49 -15.49
C ARG A 144 2.72 -4.56 -16.11
N VAL A 145 3.87 -4.44 -15.45
CA VAL A 145 5.00 -3.60 -15.88
C VAL A 145 6.35 -4.30 -15.64
N LEU A 146 7.40 -3.83 -16.31
CA LEU A 146 8.78 -4.33 -16.13
C LEU A 146 9.70 -3.30 -15.47
N GLY A 147 9.26 -2.02 -15.38
CA GLY A 147 10.04 -0.91 -14.85
C GLY A 147 9.48 0.39 -15.43
N THR A 148 8.50 0.96 -14.76
CA THR A 148 7.56 1.94 -15.32
C THR A 148 7.14 2.89 -14.20
N ALA A 149 6.91 4.16 -14.55
CA ALA A 149 6.26 5.12 -13.67
C ALA A 149 4.81 5.31 -14.14
N PHE A 150 3.83 5.00 -13.25
CA PHE A 150 2.40 5.03 -13.56
C PHE A 150 1.56 5.23 -12.30
N ASN A 151 0.33 5.68 -12.51
CA ASN A 151 -0.70 5.81 -11.47
C ASN A 151 -1.83 4.81 -11.72
N VAL A 152 -2.38 4.25 -10.65
CA VAL A 152 -3.61 3.46 -10.68
C VAL A 152 -4.61 4.08 -9.73
N SER A 153 -5.82 4.39 -10.23
CA SER A 153 -6.96 4.86 -9.42
C SER A 153 -8.13 3.89 -9.57
N ALA A 154 -8.64 3.41 -8.45
CA ALA A 154 -9.70 2.41 -8.37
C ALA A 154 -10.46 2.50 -7.04
N TYR A 155 -11.00 3.67 -6.76
CA TYR A 155 -11.83 3.87 -5.57
C TYR A 155 -13.14 3.09 -5.66
N GLU A 156 -13.63 2.60 -4.53
CA GLU A 156 -14.84 1.74 -4.47
C GLU A 156 -16.11 2.44 -5.00
N ASN A 157 -16.17 3.76 -4.91
CA ASN A 157 -17.27 4.58 -5.43
C ASN A 157 -17.16 4.88 -6.94
N GLU A 158 -16.09 4.43 -7.61
CA GLU A 158 -15.88 4.56 -9.04
C GLU A 158 -16.17 3.21 -9.74
N GLU A 159 -16.87 3.24 -10.86
CA GLU A 159 -17.16 2.03 -11.65
C GLU A 159 -15.94 1.53 -12.42
N SER A 160 -15.01 2.44 -12.74
CA SER A 160 -13.87 2.16 -13.61
C SER A 160 -12.55 2.15 -12.84
N VAL A 161 -11.59 1.37 -13.36
CA VAL A 161 -10.18 1.41 -12.97
C VAL A 161 -9.42 2.26 -13.98
N TYR A 162 -8.72 3.27 -13.50
CA TYR A 162 -7.90 4.15 -14.35
C TYR A 162 -6.43 3.82 -14.16
N THR A 163 -5.72 3.59 -15.27
CA THR A 163 -4.26 3.45 -15.28
C THR A 163 -3.67 4.54 -16.16
N THR A 164 -2.89 5.43 -15.56
CA THR A 164 -2.22 6.54 -16.25
C THR A 164 -0.73 6.28 -16.33
N LEU A 165 -0.21 6.15 -17.55
CA LEU A 165 1.20 5.92 -17.82
C LEU A 165 1.96 7.25 -17.88
N LEU A 166 3.09 7.35 -17.16
CA LEU A 166 4.01 8.48 -17.24
C LEU A 166 5.22 8.13 -18.13
N THR A 167 5.87 7.00 -17.84
CA THR A 167 7.05 6.54 -18.60
C THR A 167 7.07 5.02 -18.70
N GLY A 168 7.58 4.48 -19.80
CA GLY A 168 7.77 3.04 -20.00
C GLY A 168 6.61 2.38 -20.77
N LYS A 169 6.20 1.21 -20.36
CA LYS A 169 5.13 0.42 -20.98
C LYS A 169 4.28 -0.26 -19.90
N VAL A 170 2.97 -0.24 -20.08
CA VAL A 170 2.01 -0.89 -19.21
C VAL A 170 1.17 -1.87 -20.02
N GLN A 171 0.98 -3.08 -19.53
CA GLN A 171 0.00 -4.03 -20.02
C GLN A 171 -1.14 -4.13 -19.00
N VAL A 172 -2.37 -3.92 -19.45
CA VAL A 172 -3.59 -4.05 -18.63
C VAL A 172 -4.39 -5.22 -19.15
N SER A 173 -4.85 -6.11 -18.27
CA SER A 173 -5.68 -7.27 -18.61
C SER A 173 -6.69 -7.56 -17.50
N LEU A 174 -7.76 -8.28 -17.83
CA LEU A 174 -8.65 -8.85 -16.84
C LEU A 174 -8.04 -10.13 -16.26
N MET A 175 -8.28 -10.38 -14.96
CA MET A 175 -7.82 -11.60 -14.29
C MET A 175 -8.63 -12.83 -14.70
N ASP A 176 -9.86 -12.67 -15.16
CA ASP A 176 -10.68 -13.77 -15.67
C ASP A 176 -10.17 -14.22 -17.05
N GLN A 177 -9.55 -15.40 -17.09
CA GLN A 177 -9.05 -16.02 -18.33
C GLN A 177 -10.16 -16.42 -19.32
N LYS A 178 -11.44 -16.34 -18.93
CA LYS A 178 -12.58 -16.63 -19.81
C LYS A 178 -13.08 -15.41 -20.57
N SER A 179 -12.56 -14.21 -20.26
CA SER A 179 -12.92 -13.02 -21.00
C SER A 179 -12.22 -13.00 -22.36
N ASP A 180 -12.96 -12.88 -23.45
CA ASP A 180 -12.44 -12.65 -24.80
C ASP A 180 -11.85 -11.23 -24.97
N ILE A 181 -11.70 -10.46 -23.88
CA ILE A 181 -11.15 -9.11 -23.90
C ILE A 181 -9.63 -9.20 -23.99
N PRO A 182 -9.02 -8.74 -25.09
CA PRO A 182 -7.57 -8.77 -25.24
C PRO A 182 -6.88 -7.83 -24.24
N SER A 183 -5.67 -8.19 -23.82
CA SER A 183 -4.86 -7.29 -23.03
C SER A 183 -4.55 -6.00 -23.80
N MET A 184 -4.65 -4.87 -23.13
CA MET A 184 -4.33 -3.56 -23.68
C MET A 184 -2.88 -3.17 -23.33
N ILE A 185 -2.16 -2.62 -24.29
CA ILE A 185 -0.79 -2.11 -24.06
C ILE A 185 -0.81 -0.59 -24.22
N LEU A 186 -0.47 0.09 -23.12
CA LEU A 186 -0.24 1.54 -23.10
C LEU A 186 1.24 1.82 -23.39
N LYS A 187 1.48 2.83 -24.24
CA LYS A 187 2.80 3.42 -24.53
C LYS A 187 2.70 4.92 -24.33
N PRO A 188 3.79 5.62 -23.95
CA PRO A 188 3.81 7.08 -23.85
C PRO A 188 3.45 7.76 -25.15
#